data_b7fc175e2e3b203ba37c42552bd3ba36
#
_entry.id   b7fc175e2e3b203ba37c42552bd3ba36
#
_cell.length_a   1.000
_cell.length_b   1.000
_cell.length_c   1.000
_cell.angle_alpha   90.00
_cell.angle_beta   90.00
_cell.angle_gamma   90.00
#
_symmetry.space_group_name_H-M   'P 1'
#
loop_
_entity.id
_entity.type
_entity.pdbx_description
1 polymer ?
#
loop_
_entity_poly.entity_id
_entity_poly.type
_entity_poly.pdbx_seq_one_letter_code
_entity_poly.pdbx_strand_id
1 'polypeptide(L)'
;VYNTSEKSARYTKMNPSKEEKELYEKWINIYKEKISVEYPKIDEKRVEKLAQENARYLISIFTPATIMGYTVNFCQLNYIVHWFEDYIKKEEDNTFSKKLKPVLQEFIEQVKDLTVEELNSDVKKRTISLFAKRKERKEEFGENYCTTYLASFAQLAQAQRHRTLSYEMSLLENAKYYVPPIIRGTELEKEWLKDISSLEDYYPQGMLIKVNERGTFENFILKCEERLCGAAQLEIMDQTKIIMQKYLEKTKESAPEIYNELLPYSKGARCTFPGWKCTAPCVFGAKDAMKRKI
;
A
#
# COMPACT_ATOMS: atom_id res chain seq x y z
N VAL A 1 -4.22 -16.84 13.77
CA VAL A 1 -3.72 -17.15 12.41
C VAL A 1 -4.89 -17.02 11.47
N TYR A 2 -4.82 -16.12 10.48
CA TYR A 2 -5.83 -16.08 9.44
C TYR A 2 -5.27 -16.60 8.13
N ASN A 3 -6.10 -17.29 7.41
CA ASN A 3 -5.84 -17.65 6.03
C ASN A 3 -6.70 -16.74 5.15
N THR A 4 -6.08 -16.00 4.25
CA THR A 4 -6.78 -15.12 3.32
C THR A 4 -6.39 -15.49 1.90
N SER A 5 -7.38 -15.61 1.02
CA SER A 5 -7.19 -15.75 -0.42
C SER A 5 -7.80 -14.54 -1.10
N GLU A 6 -6.98 -13.74 -1.76
CA GLU A 6 -7.39 -12.49 -2.41
C GLU A 6 -7.00 -12.50 -3.88
N LYS A 7 -7.95 -12.20 -4.76
CA LYS A 7 -7.64 -11.80 -6.14
C LYS A 7 -7.18 -10.35 -6.13
N SER A 8 -5.95 -10.10 -6.51
CA SER A 8 -5.41 -8.74 -6.57
C SER A 8 -6.18 -7.87 -7.55
N ALA A 9 -6.55 -6.67 -7.14
CA ALA A 9 -7.13 -5.64 -8.01
C ALA A 9 -6.22 -5.26 -9.20
N ARG A 10 -4.94 -5.62 -9.16
CA ARG A 10 -4.01 -5.50 -10.30
C ARG A 10 -4.39 -6.38 -11.49
N TYR A 11 -5.20 -7.42 -11.28
CA TYR A 11 -5.52 -8.43 -12.28
C TYR A 11 -7.02 -8.73 -12.39
N THR A 12 -7.84 -8.11 -11.57
CA THR A 12 -9.29 -8.36 -11.53
C THR A 12 -10.02 -7.13 -12.06
N LYS A 13 -11.02 -7.34 -12.91
CA LYS A 13 -11.95 -6.28 -13.34
C LYS A 13 -12.64 -5.71 -12.09
N MET A 14 -12.52 -4.40 -11.92
CA MET A 14 -13.28 -3.63 -10.95
C MET A 14 -14.54 -3.11 -11.63
N ASN A 15 -15.53 -2.76 -10.83
CA ASN A 15 -16.77 -2.15 -11.31
C ASN A 15 -16.88 -0.70 -10.76
N PRO A 16 -16.07 0.23 -11.29
CA PRO A 16 -16.04 1.62 -10.85
C PRO A 16 -17.27 2.39 -11.35
N SER A 17 -17.46 3.61 -10.83
CA SER A 17 -18.44 4.55 -11.37
C SER A 17 -18.14 4.89 -12.83
N LYS A 18 -19.09 5.55 -13.49
CA LYS A 18 -18.92 5.94 -14.90
C LYS A 18 -17.75 6.90 -15.08
N GLU A 19 -17.64 7.89 -14.20
CA GLU A 19 -16.58 8.90 -14.22
C GLU A 19 -15.21 8.28 -14.00
N GLU A 20 -15.08 7.41 -13.00
CA GLU A 20 -13.85 6.68 -12.75
C GLU A 20 -13.43 5.81 -13.94
N LYS A 21 -14.41 5.14 -14.56
CA LYS A 21 -14.17 4.26 -15.71
C LYS A 21 -13.67 5.03 -16.91
N GLU A 22 -14.28 6.16 -17.25
CA GLU A 22 -13.88 7.01 -18.38
C GLU A 22 -12.44 7.50 -18.20
N LEU A 23 -12.09 8.00 -17.01
CA LEU A 23 -10.72 8.43 -16.71
C LEU A 23 -9.73 7.26 -16.69
N TYR A 24 -10.12 6.12 -16.13
CA TYR A 24 -9.28 4.92 -16.10
C TYR A 24 -8.92 4.44 -17.51
N GLU A 25 -9.90 4.35 -18.42
CA GLU A 25 -9.71 3.95 -19.82
C GLU A 25 -8.85 4.96 -20.59
N LYS A 26 -9.08 6.27 -20.39
CA LYS A 26 -8.25 7.34 -20.93
C LYS A 26 -6.79 7.13 -20.54
N TRP A 27 -6.52 6.97 -19.26
CA TRP A 27 -5.15 6.87 -18.74
C TRP A 27 -4.47 5.54 -19.06
N ILE A 28 -5.20 4.43 -19.21
CA ILE A 28 -4.63 3.20 -19.76
C ILE A 28 -4.01 3.45 -21.14
N ASN A 29 -4.73 4.14 -22.03
CA ASN A 29 -4.23 4.41 -23.38
C ASN A 29 -3.00 5.32 -23.37
N ILE A 30 -3.01 6.39 -22.56
CA ILE A 30 -1.87 7.30 -22.41
C ILE A 30 -0.64 6.52 -21.86
N TYR A 31 -0.82 5.69 -20.84
CA TYR A 31 0.29 4.90 -20.29
C TYR A 31 0.79 3.83 -21.25
N LYS A 32 -0.08 3.16 -22.03
CA LYS A 32 0.34 2.20 -23.06
C LYS A 32 1.30 2.86 -24.05
N GLU A 33 0.92 4.02 -24.57
CA GLU A 33 1.76 4.79 -25.51
C GLU A 33 3.09 5.18 -24.85
N LYS A 34 3.04 5.81 -23.68
CA LYS A 34 4.25 6.24 -22.95
C LYS A 34 5.21 5.10 -22.64
N ILE A 35 4.69 3.97 -22.17
CA ILE A 35 5.49 2.80 -21.81
C ILE A 35 6.12 2.19 -23.06
N SER A 36 5.37 2.06 -24.15
CA SER A 36 5.88 1.51 -25.42
C SER A 36 7.03 2.35 -25.99
N VAL A 37 6.94 3.67 -25.86
CA VAL A 37 8.00 4.59 -26.32
C VAL A 37 9.24 4.52 -25.40
N GLU A 38 9.07 4.57 -24.10
CA GLU A 38 10.19 4.62 -23.16
C GLU A 38 10.84 3.23 -22.93
N TYR A 39 10.06 2.17 -23.12
CA TYR A 39 10.49 0.77 -22.93
C TYR A 39 10.18 -0.13 -24.15
N PRO A 40 10.76 0.12 -25.33
CA PRO A 40 10.39 -0.56 -26.57
C PRO A 40 10.69 -2.08 -26.60
N LYS A 41 11.40 -2.58 -25.61
CA LYS A 41 11.73 -4.01 -25.47
C LYS A 41 10.69 -4.80 -24.64
N ILE A 42 9.72 -4.12 -24.04
CA ILE A 42 8.65 -4.76 -23.28
C ILE A 42 7.57 -5.22 -24.25
N ASP A 43 7.12 -6.45 -24.12
CA ASP A 43 6.03 -7.00 -24.95
C ASP A 43 4.69 -6.31 -24.64
N GLU A 44 3.80 -6.29 -25.64
CA GLU A 44 2.52 -5.58 -25.58
C GLU A 44 1.65 -6.01 -24.39
N LYS A 45 1.59 -7.31 -24.10
CA LYS A 45 0.82 -7.86 -22.97
C LYS A 45 1.33 -7.33 -21.63
N ARG A 46 2.64 -7.15 -21.51
CA ARG A 46 3.26 -6.59 -20.32
C ARG A 46 3.06 -5.09 -20.23
N VAL A 47 3.15 -4.38 -21.37
CA VAL A 47 2.81 -2.94 -21.47
C VAL A 47 1.39 -2.70 -20.97
N GLU A 48 0.43 -3.50 -21.44
CA GLU A 48 -0.97 -3.39 -21.00
C GLU A 48 -1.13 -3.54 -19.47
N LYS A 49 -0.49 -4.55 -18.89
CA LYS A 49 -0.54 -4.76 -17.42
C LYS A 49 0.08 -3.60 -16.64
N LEU A 50 1.19 -3.04 -17.12
CA LEU A 50 1.85 -1.91 -16.49
C LEU A 50 1.02 -0.63 -16.63
N ALA A 51 0.36 -0.42 -17.78
CA ALA A 51 -0.58 0.68 -17.98
C ALA A 51 -1.76 0.59 -17.01
N GLN A 52 -2.38 -0.59 -16.87
CA GLN A 52 -3.43 -0.85 -15.89
C GLN A 52 -2.96 -0.61 -14.46
N GLU A 53 -1.74 -1.01 -14.12
CA GLU A 53 -1.16 -0.80 -12.79
C GLU A 53 -1.00 0.69 -12.44
N ASN A 54 -0.66 1.53 -13.42
CA ASN A 54 -0.57 2.97 -13.22
C ASN A 54 -1.94 3.67 -13.25
N ALA A 55 -2.84 3.29 -14.15
CA ALA A 55 -4.16 3.91 -14.25
C ALA A 55 -5.07 3.60 -13.04
N ARG A 56 -4.89 2.46 -12.36
CA ARG A 56 -5.73 2.05 -11.22
C ARG A 56 -5.71 3.02 -10.05
N TYR A 57 -4.73 3.92 -9.97
CA TYR A 57 -4.71 4.97 -8.95
C TYR A 57 -5.95 5.89 -9.00
N LEU A 58 -6.67 5.91 -10.14
CA LEU A 58 -7.93 6.65 -10.31
C LEU A 58 -9.14 5.94 -9.69
N ILE A 59 -9.06 4.64 -9.44
CA ILE A 59 -10.18 3.85 -8.93
C ILE A 59 -10.33 4.05 -7.42
N SER A 60 -11.56 4.25 -6.95
CA SER A 60 -11.90 4.41 -5.55
C SER A 60 -11.49 3.21 -4.68
N ILE A 61 -11.07 3.49 -3.45
CA ILE A 61 -10.87 2.44 -2.43
C ILE A 61 -12.21 1.80 -1.99
N PHE A 62 -13.33 2.44 -2.25
CA PHE A 62 -14.66 1.92 -1.97
C PHE A 62 -15.29 1.14 -3.13
N THR A 63 -14.60 1.05 -4.28
CA THR A 63 -15.10 0.28 -5.41
C THR A 63 -15.04 -1.22 -5.11
N PRO A 64 -16.16 -1.95 -5.16
CA PRO A 64 -16.16 -3.40 -5.00
C PRO A 64 -15.29 -4.06 -6.08
N ALA A 65 -14.25 -4.76 -5.66
CA ALA A 65 -13.24 -5.26 -6.59
C ALA A 65 -12.92 -6.74 -6.46
N THR A 66 -13.01 -7.28 -5.26
CA THR A 66 -12.34 -8.55 -4.98
C THR A 66 -13.14 -9.38 -3.99
N ILE A 67 -13.29 -10.67 -4.30
CA ILE A 67 -13.74 -11.65 -3.32
C ILE A 67 -12.51 -12.13 -2.54
N MET A 68 -12.56 -11.98 -1.24
CA MET A 68 -11.54 -12.45 -0.32
C MET A 68 -12.09 -13.56 0.56
N GLY A 69 -11.49 -14.75 0.51
CA GLY A 69 -11.71 -15.78 1.52
C GLY A 69 -10.98 -15.40 2.81
N TYR A 70 -11.72 -15.22 3.89
CA TYR A 70 -11.15 -14.84 5.19
C TYR A 70 -11.58 -15.83 6.26
N THR A 71 -10.62 -16.58 6.79
CA THR A 71 -10.86 -17.56 7.86
C THR A 71 -10.46 -16.96 9.20
N VAL A 72 -11.41 -16.86 10.11
CA VAL A 72 -11.23 -16.36 11.48
C VAL A 72 -11.89 -17.32 12.47
N ASN A 73 -11.43 -17.35 13.71
CA ASN A 73 -12.18 -17.98 14.78
C ASN A 73 -13.23 -17.02 15.36
N PHE A 74 -14.18 -17.55 16.12
CA PHE A 74 -15.28 -16.75 16.67
C PHE A 74 -14.81 -15.62 17.60
N CYS A 75 -13.76 -15.81 18.40
CA CYS A 75 -13.20 -14.73 19.22
C CYS A 75 -12.67 -13.57 18.36
N GLN A 76 -12.03 -13.88 17.22
CA GLN A 76 -11.56 -12.85 16.30
C GLN A 76 -12.71 -12.15 15.59
N LEU A 77 -13.77 -12.90 15.22
CA LEU A 77 -14.95 -12.33 14.61
C LEU A 77 -15.64 -11.35 15.55
N ASN A 78 -15.90 -11.76 16.81
CA ASN A 78 -16.46 -10.89 17.85
C ASN A 78 -15.62 -9.62 18.02
N TYR A 79 -14.29 -9.77 18.10
CA TYR A 79 -13.39 -8.63 18.23
C TYR A 79 -13.51 -7.66 17.06
N ILE A 80 -13.62 -8.16 15.82
CA ILE A 80 -13.77 -7.32 14.62
C ILE A 80 -15.11 -6.60 14.66
N VAL A 81 -16.20 -7.30 14.98
CA VAL A 81 -17.55 -6.71 15.07
C VAL A 81 -17.57 -5.59 16.10
N HIS A 82 -17.12 -5.84 17.33
CA HIS A 82 -17.09 -4.80 18.36
C HIS A 82 -16.20 -3.61 17.99
N TRP A 83 -15.09 -3.85 17.30
CA TRP A 83 -14.27 -2.75 16.81
C TRP A 83 -15.02 -1.90 15.77
N PHE A 84 -15.76 -2.54 14.85
CA PHE A 84 -16.56 -1.84 13.86
C PHE A 84 -17.70 -1.04 14.52
N GLU A 85 -18.39 -1.63 15.48
CA GLU A 85 -19.42 -0.94 16.27
C GLU A 85 -18.84 0.29 17.00
N ASP A 86 -17.69 0.12 17.64
CA ASP A 86 -16.97 1.22 18.32
C ASP A 86 -16.56 2.32 17.35
N TYR A 87 -16.08 1.98 16.17
CA TYR A 87 -15.76 2.96 15.12
C TYR A 87 -17.02 3.72 14.66
N ILE A 88 -18.10 3.01 14.35
CA ILE A 88 -19.35 3.62 13.91
C ILE A 88 -19.88 4.60 14.95
N LYS A 89 -19.77 4.25 16.23
CA LYS A 89 -20.29 5.05 17.36
C LYS A 89 -19.40 6.24 17.72
N LYS A 90 -18.09 6.09 17.67
CA LYS A 90 -17.12 7.05 18.22
C LYS A 90 -16.47 7.97 17.19
N GLU A 91 -16.38 7.51 15.93
CA GLU A 91 -15.72 8.32 14.90
C GLU A 91 -16.61 9.48 14.46
N GLU A 92 -16.01 10.65 14.36
CA GLU A 92 -16.69 11.86 13.87
C GLU A 92 -17.15 11.70 12.42
N ASP A 93 -18.27 12.33 12.07
CA ASP A 93 -18.80 12.30 10.72
C ASP A 93 -18.06 13.26 9.80
N ASN A 94 -17.04 12.74 9.14
CA ASN A 94 -16.36 13.36 8.01
C ASN A 94 -16.70 12.62 6.71
N THR A 95 -16.29 13.13 5.56
CA THR A 95 -16.58 12.54 4.25
C THR A 95 -16.12 11.08 4.13
N PHE A 96 -14.98 10.74 4.72
CA PHE A 96 -14.44 9.38 4.72
C PHE A 96 -15.27 8.45 5.61
N SER A 97 -15.51 8.84 6.85
CA SER A 97 -16.26 8.01 7.80
C SER A 97 -17.72 7.79 7.36
N LYS A 98 -18.34 8.78 6.71
CA LYS A 98 -19.68 8.64 6.12
C LYS A 98 -19.75 7.58 5.02
N LYS A 99 -18.66 7.37 4.27
CA LYS A 99 -18.57 6.28 3.28
C LYS A 99 -18.22 4.94 3.92
N LEU A 100 -17.39 4.94 4.95
CA LEU A 100 -16.93 3.71 5.59
C LEU A 100 -17.98 3.09 6.54
N LYS A 101 -18.68 3.90 7.35
CA LYS A 101 -19.66 3.41 8.33
C LYS A 101 -20.72 2.48 7.73
N PRO A 102 -21.36 2.80 6.58
CA PRO A 102 -22.33 1.89 5.97
C PRO A 102 -21.74 0.52 5.59
N VAL A 103 -20.50 0.49 5.09
CA VAL A 103 -19.83 -0.77 4.73
C VAL A 103 -19.55 -1.63 5.96
N LEU A 104 -19.13 -0.99 7.07
CA LEU A 104 -18.92 -1.69 8.34
C LEU A 104 -20.25 -2.20 8.90
N GLN A 105 -21.31 -1.41 8.81
CA GLN A 105 -22.66 -1.81 9.26
C GLN A 105 -23.17 -3.01 8.47
N GLU A 106 -23.01 -3.00 7.14
CA GLU A 106 -23.39 -4.14 6.28
C GLU A 106 -22.65 -5.42 6.71
N PHE A 107 -21.34 -5.33 6.96
CA PHE A 107 -20.57 -6.47 7.45
C PHE A 107 -21.12 -6.99 8.78
N ILE A 108 -21.40 -6.11 9.75
CA ILE A 108 -21.96 -6.48 11.06
C ILE A 108 -23.26 -7.25 10.89
N GLU A 109 -24.19 -6.75 10.07
CA GLU A 109 -25.47 -7.39 9.81
C GLU A 109 -25.32 -8.80 9.20
N GLN A 110 -24.36 -8.98 8.30
CA GLN A 110 -24.14 -10.28 7.65
C GLN A 110 -23.57 -11.34 8.60
N VAL A 111 -22.89 -10.96 9.66
CA VAL A 111 -22.22 -11.88 10.60
C VAL A 111 -22.84 -11.90 11.99
N LYS A 112 -23.92 -11.15 12.24
CA LYS A 112 -24.53 -11.00 13.59
C LYS A 112 -24.89 -12.33 14.24
N ASP A 113 -25.41 -13.29 13.46
CA ASP A 113 -25.81 -14.61 13.94
C ASP A 113 -24.60 -15.53 14.22
N LEU A 114 -23.39 -15.11 13.86
CA LEU A 114 -22.14 -15.82 14.11
C LEU A 114 -21.38 -15.25 15.31
N THR A 115 -21.84 -14.14 15.88
CA THR A 115 -21.25 -13.58 17.11
C THR A 115 -21.71 -14.36 18.33
N VAL A 116 -20.78 -14.59 19.27
CA VAL A 116 -21.00 -15.40 20.48
C VAL A 116 -20.65 -14.54 21.69
N GLU A 117 -21.64 -14.14 22.48
CA GLU A 117 -21.47 -13.18 23.58
C GLU A 117 -20.48 -13.67 24.65
N GLU A 118 -20.49 -14.96 24.96
CA GLU A 118 -19.57 -15.59 25.93
C GLU A 118 -18.10 -15.53 25.51
N LEU A 119 -17.83 -15.28 24.23
CA LEU A 119 -16.47 -15.10 23.70
C LEU A 119 -16.01 -13.64 23.68
N ASN A 120 -16.82 -12.73 24.20
CA ASN A 120 -16.45 -11.33 24.40
C ASN A 120 -15.48 -11.22 25.57
N SER A 121 -14.20 -11.27 25.27
CA SER A 121 -13.13 -11.19 26.26
C SER A 121 -12.52 -9.80 26.28
N ASP A 122 -12.63 -9.11 27.41
CA ASP A 122 -11.93 -7.84 27.67
C ASP A 122 -10.42 -8.01 27.90
N VAL A 123 -9.95 -9.25 28.06
CA VAL A 123 -8.59 -9.58 28.55
C VAL A 123 -7.49 -9.20 27.56
N LYS A 124 -7.80 -9.04 26.26
CA LYS A 124 -6.80 -8.70 25.25
C LYS A 124 -7.31 -7.64 24.29
N LYS A 125 -7.50 -6.43 24.79
CA LYS A 125 -7.81 -5.26 23.94
C LYS A 125 -6.64 -4.98 23.00
N ARG A 126 -6.74 -5.46 21.75
CA ARG A 126 -5.81 -5.10 20.69
C ARG A 126 -6.48 -4.06 19.81
N THR A 127 -5.90 -2.88 19.70
CA THR A 127 -6.32 -1.89 18.73
C THR A 127 -5.99 -2.36 17.31
N ILE A 128 -6.92 -2.22 16.37
CA ILE A 128 -6.63 -2.37 14.96
C ILE A 128 -5.77 -1.18 14.55
N SER A 129 -4.52 -1.45 14.17
CA SER A 129 -3.46 -0.44 14.11
C SER A 129 -3.68 0.66 13.08
N LEU A 130 -4.34 0.37 11.94
CA LEU A 130 -4.54 1.36 10.86
C LEU A 130 -5.27 2.63 11.31
N PHE A 131 -6.23 2.50 12.23
CA PHE A 131 -7.06 3.61 12.70
C PHE A 131 -6.77 4.00 14.17
N ALA A 132 -5.74 3.41 14.76
CA ALA A 132 -5.40 3.73 16.13
C ALA A 132 -4.88 5.16 16.21
N LYS A 133 -5.60 6.03 16.95
CA LYS A 133 -5.10 7.37 17.32
C LYS A 133 -3.95 7.18 18.31
N ARG A 134 -2.72 7.14 17.80
CA ARG A 134 -1.52 7.04 18.63
C ARG A 134 -0.78 8.36 18.64
N LYS A 135 -0.06 8.56 19.73
CA LYS A 135 0.83 9.72 19.88
C LYS A 135 1.90 9.66 18.78
N GLU A 136 2.10 10.77 18.06
CA GLU A 136 3.19 10.89 17.11
C GLU A 136 4.53 10.58 17.79
N ARG A 137 5.34 9.76 17.13
CA ARG A 137 6.68 9.42 17.59
C ARG A 137 7.70 10.06 16.66
N LYS A 138 8.86 10.41 17.24
CA LYS A 138 10.01 10.82 16.43
C LYS A 138 10.47 9.63 15.58
N GLU A 139 10.99 9.94 14.39
CA GLU A 139 11.68 8.93 13.60
C GLU A 139 12.85 8.33 14.37
N GLU A 140 12.97 7.03 14.34
CA GLU A 140 13.98 6.25 15.02
C GLU A 140 14.45 5.13 14.10
N PHE A 141 15.76 4.86 14.11
CA PHE A 141 16.38 3.81 13.33
C PHE A 141 17.48 3.14 14.17
N GLY A 142 17.32 1.85 14.42
CA GLY A 142 18.16 1.01 15.25
C GLY A 142 17.64 -0.42 15.20
N GLU A 143 17.79 -1.21 16.25
CA GLU A 143 17.15 -2.54 16.42
C GLU A 143 15.63 -2.48 16.19
N ASN A 144 15.01 -1.39 16.64
CA ASN A 144 13.66 -1.03 16.31
C ASN A 144 13.67 0.25 15.48
N TYR A 145 12.68 0.38 14.59
CA TYR A 145 12.52 1.61 13.81
C TYR A 145 11.08 2.11 13.83
N CYS A 146 10.97 3.41 13.66
CA CYS A 146 9.72 4.12 13.46
C CYS A 146 9.97 5.21 12.41
N THR A 147 9.18 5.23 11.36
CA THR A 147 9.27 6.26 10.32
C THR A 147 7.88 6.68 9.85
N THR A 148 7.79 7.92 9.37
CA THR A 148 6.56 8.48 8.84
C THR A 148 6.80 8.99 7.43
N TYR A 149 5.85 8.69 6.53
CA TYR A 149 5.94 9.09 5.13
C TYR A 149 4.56 9.30 4.52
N LEU A 150 4.52 9.93 3.35
CA LEU A 150 3.32 10.00 2.52
C LEU A 150 3.33 8.82 1.54
N ALA A 151 2.19 8.19 1.40
CA ALA A 151 1.98 7.09 0.46
C ALA A 151 0.54 7.08 -0.03
N SER A 152 0.29 6.49 -1.18
CA SER A 152 -1.06 6.28 -1.67
C SER A 152 -1.78 5.16 -0.89
N PHE A 153 -3.10 5.12 -0.95
CA PHE A 153 -3.86 3.96 -0.47
C PHE A 153 -3.41 2.66 -1.15
N ALA A 154 -3.09 2.72 -2.45
CA ALA A 154 -2.60 1.56 -3.20
C ALA A 154 -1.27 1.03 -2.65
N GLN A 155 -0.37 1.91 -2.21
CA GLN A 155 0.89 1.53 -1.58
C GLN A 155 0.64 0.92 -0.20
N LEU A 156 -0.19 1.56 0.64
CA LEU A 156 -0.52 1.04 1.97
C LEU A 156 -1.16 -0.35 1.89
N ALA A 157 -2.07 -0.58 0.94
CA ALA A 157 -2.69 -1.89 0.73
C ALA A 157 -1.67 -3.00 0.47
N GLN A 158 -0.52 -2.67 -0.11
CA GLN A 158 0.58 -3.63 -0.28
C GLN A 158 1.54 -3.68 0.92
N ALA A 159 1.78 -2.54 1.57
CA ALA A 159 2.65 -2.45 2.73
C ALA A 159 2.10 -3.29 3.90
N GLN A 160 0.82 -3.20 4.20
CA GLN A 160 0.17 -3.94 5.29
C GLN A 160 0.18 -5.48 5.10
N ARG A 161 0.58 -5.99 3.93
CA ARG A 161 0.83 -7.42 3.73
C ARG A 161 2.06 -7.91 4.48
N HIS A 162 2.96 -7.01 4.87
CA HIS A 162 4.07 -7.29 5.78
C HIS A 162 3.55 -7.30 7.22
N ARG A 163 2.96 -8.42 7.63
CA ARG A 163 2.25 -8.58 8.92
C ARG A 163 3.16 -8.54 10.14
N THR A 164 4.47 -8.59 9.94
CA THR A 164 5.49 -8.43 10.98
C THR A 164 5.79 -6.97 11.29
N LEU A 165 5.31 -6.04 10.45
CA LEU A 165 5.39 -4.61 10.64
C LEU A 165 4.05 -4.05 11.10
N SER A 166 4.08 -2.94 11.82
CA SER A 166 2.89 -2.21 12.26
C SER A 166 2.71 -0.95 11.44
N TYR A 167 1.50 -0.72 10.97
CA TYR A 167 1.13 0.44 10.18
C TYR A 167 -0.01 1.20 10.84
N GLU A 168 0.03 2.50 10.75
CA GLU A 168 -1.04 3.42 11.09
C GLU A 168 -1.21 4.41 9.96
N MET A 169 -2.42 4.87 9.71
CA MET A 169 -2.68 5.87 8.70
C MET A 169 -3.51 7.03 9.24
N SER A 170 -3.33 8.19 8.64
CA SER A 170 -4.24 9.33 8.79
C SER A 170 -4.44 10.02 7.44
N LEU A 171 -5.65 10.53 7.23
CA LEU A 171 -5.95 11.38 6.09
C LEU A 171 -5.20 12.71 6.23
N LEU A 172 -4.89 13.35 5.11
CA LEU A 172 -4.34 14.70 5.08
C LEU A 172 -5.47 15.73 5.15
N GLU A 173 -5.22 16.87 5.74
CA GLU A 173 -6.16 18.00 5.75
C GLU A 173 -6.49 18.49 4.33
N ASN A 174 -5.48 18.54 3.47
CA ASN A 174 -5.63 18.86 2.06
C ASN A 174 -5.23 17.65 1.22
N ALA A 175 -6.09 17.25 0.31
CA ALA A 175 -5.85 16.12 -0.57
C ALA A 175 -4.59 16.33 -1.42
N LYS A 176 -3.78 15.30 -1.52
CA LYS A 176 -2.62 15.20 -2.41
C LYS A 176 -2.67 13.87 -3.12
N TYR A 177 -2.02 13.77 -4.27
CA TYR A 177 -2.13 12.59 -5.11
C TYR A 177 -0.76 12.10 -5.56
N TYR A 178 -0.66 10.79 -5.71
CA TYR A 178 0.51 10.15 -6.28
C TYR A 178 0.59 10.44 -7.78
N VAL A 179 1.77 10.84 -8.22
CA VAL A 179 2.08 11.01 -9.65
C VAL A 179 3.01 9.88 -10.08
N PRO A 180 2.60 9.00 -11.01
CA PRO A 180 3.47 7.96 -11.54
C PRO A 180 4.74 8.55 -12.17
N PRO A 181 5.94 8.02 -11.84
CA PRO A 181 7.20 8.60 -12.29
C PRO A 181 7.36 8.77 -13.81
N ILE A 182 6.70 7.92 -14.61
CA ILE A 182 6.76 7.99 -16.09
C ILE A 182 6.17 9.27 -16.68
N ILE A 183 5.26 9.93 -15.96
CA ILE A 183 4.67 11.21 -16.39
C ILE A 183 5.15 12.41 -15.60
N ARG A 184 5.92 12.18 -14.53
CA ARG A 184 6.40 13.25 -13.65
C ARG A 184 7.31 14.22 -14.39
N GLY A 185 7.10 15.52 -14.19
CA GLY A 185 7.84 16.59 -14.85
C GLY A 185 7.44 16.80 -16.32
N THR A 186 6.37 16.19 -16.82
CA THR A 186 5.84 16.37 -18.18
C THR A 186 4.49 17.11 -18.11
N GLU A 187 3.98 17.56 -19.26
CA GLU A 187 2.63 18.16 -19.34
C GLU A 187 1.52 17.21 -18.89
N LEU A 188 1.73 15.89 -19.05
CA LEU A 188 0.80 14.87 -18.58
C LEU A 188 0.67 14.84 -17.04
N GLU A 189 1.64 15.32 -16.28
CA GLU A 189 1.53 15.43 -14.83
C GLU A 189 0.39 16.39 -14.43
N LYS A 190 0.30 17.54 -15.10
CA LYS A 190 -0.77 18.52 -14.84
C LYS A 190 -2.14 17.96 -15.17
N GLU A 191 -2.24 17.26 -16.29
CA GLU A 191 -3.47 16.60 -16.71
C GLU A 191 -3.88 15.49 -15.73
N TRP A 192 -2.92 14.66 -15.30
CA TRP A 192 -3.13 13.63 -14.29
C TRP A 192 -3.66 14.21 -12.98
N LEU A 193 -3.00 15.25 -12.47
CA LEU A 193 -3.41 15.88 -11.22
C LEU A 193 -4.81 16.50 -11.32
N LYS A 194 -5.17 17.10 -12.46
CA LYS A 194 -6.51 17.59 -12.71
C LYS A 194 -7.53 16.45 -12.69
N ASP A 195 -7.27 15.37 -13.40
CA ASP A 195 -8.20 14.24 -13.52
C ASP A 195 -8.37 13.51 -12.19
N ILE A 196 -7.27 13.21 -11.48
CA ILE A 196 -7.37 12.50 -10.20
C ILE A 196 -8.00 13.37 -9.10
N SER A 197 -7.76 14.69 -9.11
CA SER A 197 -8.39 15.59 -8.15
C SER A 197 -9.91 15.74 -8.36
N SER A 198 -10.41 15.56 -9.60
CA SER A 198 -11.85 15.54 -9.85
C SER A 198 -12.56 14.35 -9.20
N LEU A 199 -11.80 13.33 -8.80
CA LEU A 199 -12.28 12.14 -8.10
C LEU A 199 -12.07 12.20 -6.58
N GLU A 200 -11.76 13.37 -6.01
CA GLU A 200 -11.44 13.51 -4.58
C GLU A 200 -12.51 12.90 -3.67
N ASP A 201 -13.77 13.18 -3.93
CA ASP A 201 -14.91 12.66 -3.16
C ASP A 201 -15.09 11.14 -3.26
N TYR A 202 -14.50 10.51 -4.27
CA TYR A 202 -14.50 9.05 -4.43
C TYR A 202 -13.37 8.37 -3.65
N TYR A 203 -12.40 9.11 -3.10
CA TYR A 203 -11.21 8.56 -2.46
C TYR A 203 -10.43 7.62 -3.41
N PRO A 204 -9.83 8.15 -4.49
CA PRO A 204 -9.09 7.35 -5.44
C PRO A 204 -7.88 6.68 -4.78
N GLN A 205 -7.50 5.49 -5.23
CA GLN A 205 -6.38 4.73 -4.68
C GLN A 205 -5.04 5.50 -4.70
N GLY A 206 -4.92 6.49 -5.58
CA GLY A 206 -3.77 7.38 -5.67
C GLY A 206 -3.77 8.56 -4.70
N MET A 207 -4.84 8.76 -3.92
CA MET A 207 -4.84 9.78 -2.87
C MET A 207 -3.79 9.46 -1.82
N LEU A 208 -2.99 10.46 -1.47
CA LEU A 208 -1.93 10.33 -0.46
C LEU A 208 -2.49 10.41 0.95
N ILE A 209 -1.96 9.59 1.80
CA ILE A 209 -2.21 9.52 3.23
C ILE A 209 -0.89 9.59 3.99
N LYS A 210 -0.92 10.02 5.23
CA LYS A 210 0.22 9.93 6.14
C LYS A 210 0.26 8.53 6.72
N VAL A 211 1.37 7.82 6.53
CA VAL A 211 1.59 6.46 7.05
C VAL A 211 2.69 6.50 8.10
N ASN A 212 2.44 5.94 9.26
CA ASN A 212 3.45 5.62 10.25
C ASN A 212 3.74 4.12 10.18
N GLU A 213 5.00 3.76 9.99
CA GLU A 213 5.48 2.38 9.89
C GLU A 213 6.48 2.09 11.00
N ARG A 214 6.33 0.92 11.64
CA ARG A 214 7.20 0.51 12.75
C ARG A 214 7.47 -0.98 12.70
N GLY A 215 8.64 -1.37 13.16
CA GLY A 215 9.03 -2.77 13.30
C GLY A 215 10.43 -2.92 13.86
N THR A 216 10.95 -4.13 13.77
CA THR A 216 12.35 -4.44 14.04
C THR A 216 13.17 -4.34 12.77
N PHE A 217 14.48 -4.28 12.92
CA PHE A 217 15.43 -4.29 11.82
C PHE A 217 15.25 -5.52 10.92
N GLU A 218 15.16 -6.73 11.49
CA GLU A 218 15.00 -7.97 10.73
C GLU A 218 13.70 -7.97 9.90
N ASN A 219 12.61 -7.44 10.46
CA ASN A 219 11.34 -7.34 9.75
C ASN A 219 11.41 -6.32 8.60
N PHE A 220 12.26 -5.29 8.73
CA PHE A 220 12.56 -4.38 7.64
C PHE A 220 13.38 -5.07 6.54
N ILE A 221 14.37 -5.90 6.88
CA ILE A 221 15.11 -6.70 5.90
C ILE A 221 14.16 -7.61 5.10
N LEU A 222 13.25 -8.32 5.78
CA LEU A 222 12.22 -9.13 5.10
C LEU A 222 11.36 -8.31 4.13
N LYS A 223 11.01 -7.07 4.51
CA LYS A 223 10.31 -6.15 3.60
C LYS A 223 11.19 -5.78 2.40
N CYS A 224 12.46 -5.54 2.60
CA CYS A 224 13.40 -5.23 1.51
C CYS A 224 13.51 -6.39 0.51
N GLU A 225 13.59 -7.62 0.99
CA GLU A 225 13.60 -8.83 0.16
C GLU A 225 12.35 -8.97 -0.70
N GLU A 226 11.20 -8.55 -0.20
CA GLU A 226 9.94 -8.61 -0.93
C GLU A 226 9.71 -7.42 -1.87
N ARG A 227 10.20 -6.23 -1.52
CA ARG A 227 9.82 -4.98 -2.20
C ARG A 227 10.91 -4.35 -3.04
N LEU A 228 12.19 -4.55 -2.74
CA LEU A 228 13.28 -4.04 -3.59
C LEU A 228 13.48 -4.94 -4.83
N CYS A 229 12.44 -5.05 -5.65
CA CYS A 229 12.39 -5.97 -6.78
C CYS A 229 11.66 -5.34 -7.98
N GLY A 230 12.15 -5.60 -9.19
CA GLY A 230 11.49 -5.15 -10.43
C GLY A 230 10.08 -5.73 -10.66
N ALA A 231 9.66 -6.76 -9.93
CA ALA A 231 8.30 -7.29 -9.95
C ALA A 231 7.37 -6.65 -8.89
N ALA A 232 7.91 -5.88 -7.94
CA ALA A 232 7.10 -5.14 -6.98
C ALA A 232 6.41 -3.96 -7.67
N GLN A 233 5.34 -3.42 -7.08
CA GLN A 233 4.80 -2.15 -7.54
C GLN A 233 5.84 -1.04 -7.32
N LEU A 234 5.92 -0.10 -8.25
CA LEU A 234 6.96 0.92 -8.24
C LEU A 234 6.94 1.77 -6.96
N GLU A 235 5.77 2.26 -6.55
CA GLU A 235 5.66 3.17 -5.39
C GLU A 235 6.15 2.53 -4.09
N ILE A 236 5.76 1.27 -3.79
CA ILE A 236 6.24 0.59 -2.57
C ILE A 236 7.72 0.25 -2.66
N MET A 237 8.23 -0.04 -3.85
CA MET A 237 9.66 -0.24 -4.07
C MET A 237 10.44 1.04 -3.77
N ASP A 238 10.03 2.17 -4.34
CA ASP A 238 10.68 3.47 -4.13
C ASP A 238 10.59 3.90 -2.66
N GLN A 239 9.43 3.71 -2.03
CA GLN A 239 9.27 4.01 -0.61
C GLN A 239 10.18 3.14 0.26
N THR A 240 10.29 1.85 -0.02
CA THR A 240 11.19 0.95 0.72
C THR A 240 12.66 1.37 0.53
N LYS A 241 13.04 1.78 -0.69
CA LYS A 241 14.37 2.32 -0.99
C LYS A 241 14.65 3.60 -0.19
N ILE A 242 13.69 4.52 -0.09
CA ILE A 242 13.84 5.75 0.71
C ILE A 242 14.05 5.42 2.19
N ILE A 243 13.27 4.48 2.74
CA ILE A 243 13.44 4.04 4.14
C ILE A 243 14.83 3.40 4.34
N MET A 244 15.27 2.56 3.40
CA MET A 244 16.61 1.97 3.40
C MET A 244 17.71 3.05 3.47
N GLN A 245 17.60 4.10 2.65
CA GLN A 245 18.54 5.20 2.63
C GLN A 245 18.57 5.96 3.97
N LYS A 246 17.39 6.25 4.53
CA LYS A 246 17.29 6.86 5.87
C LYS A 246 17.92 5.98 6.95
N TYR A 247 17.69 4.67 6.87
CA TYR A 247 18.26 3.72 7.82
C TYR A 247 19.79 3.77 7.80
N LEU A 248 20.39 3.67 6.61
CA LEU A 248 21.85 3.77 6.43
C LEU A 248 22.40 5.11 6.95
N GLU A 249 21.76 6.21 6.60
CA GLU A 249 22.18 7.54 7.05
C GLU A 249 22.18 7.67 8.57
N LYS A 250 21.05 7.23 9.21
CA LYS A 250 20.86 7.41 10.66
C LYS A 250 21.68 6.42 11.51
N THR A 251 21.91 5.20 11.03
CA THR A 251 22.64 4.18 11.80
C THR A 251 24.17 4.22 11.59
N LYS A 252 24.65 4.94 10.58
CA LYS A 252 26.09 5.00 10.27
C LYS A 252 26.97 5.34 11.48
N GLU A 253 26.52 6.27 12.31
CA GLU A 253 27.27 6.72 13.50
C GLU A 253 26.64 6.17 14.81
N SER A 254 25.29 6.04 14.84
CA SER A 254 24.57 5.68 16.07
C SER A 254 24.47 4.17 16.33
N ALA A 255 24.56 3.34 15.29
CA ALA A 255 24.48 1.88 15.37
C ALA A 255 25.27 1.23 14.22
N PRO A 256 26.62 1.25 14.28
CA PRO A 256 27.49 0.77 13.18
C PRO A 256 27.29 -0.71 12.84
N GLU A 257 26.89 -1.54 13.78
CA GLU A 257 26.61 -2.95 13.55
C GLU A 257 25.42 -3.09 12.58
N ILE A 258 24.32 -2.40 12.85
CA ILE A 258 23.11 -2.39 12.00
C ILE A 258 23.42 -1.79 10.62
N TYR A 259 24.21 -0.72 10.59
CA TYR A 259 24.66 -0.14 9.33
C TYR A 259 25.41 -1.16 8.48
N ASN A 260 26.37 -1.88 9.05
CA ASN A 260 27.17 -2.88 8.35
C ASN A 260 26.33 -4.06 7.86
N GLU A 261 25.37 -4.52 8.65
CA GLU A 261 24.44 -5.58 8.26
C GLU A 261 23.50 -5.13 7.13
N LEU A 262 23.06 -3.87 7.13
CA LEU A 262 22.15 -3.31 6.12
C LEU A 262 22.85 -3.03 4.78
N LEU A 263 24.12 -2.69 4.80
CA LEU A 263 24.88 -2.23 3.65
C LEU A 263 24.85 -3.19 2.44
N PRO A 264 24.92 -4.52 2.59
CA PRO A 264 24.80 -5.46 1.48
C PRO A 264 23.43 -5.40 0.75
N TYR A 265 22.36 -5.06 1.45
CA TYR A 265 20.99 -4.97 0.91
C TYR A 265 20.71 -3.64 0.20
N SER A 266 21.59 -2.67 0.31
CA SER A 266 21.43 -1.34 -0.30
C SER A 266 21.99 -1.21 -1.71
N LYS A 267 22.71 -2.23 -2.19
CA LYS A 267 23.49 -2.16 -3.45
C LYS A 267 22.62 -2.22 -4.72
N GLY A 268 21.37 -2.59 -4.61
CA GLY A 268 20.49 -2.72 -5.77
C GLY A 268 19.20 -3.46 -5.50
N ALA A 269 18.65 -4.08 -6.54
CA ALA A 269 17.47 -4.93 -6.40
C ALA A 269 17.81 -6.23 -5.64
N ARG A 270 16.80 -6.88 -5.07
CA ARG A 270 16.97 -8.12 -4.26
C ARG A 270 17.78 -9.23 -4.93
N CYS A 271 17.81 -9.29 -6.26
CA CYS A 271 18.63 -10.25 -6.99
C CYS A 271 20.16 -10.00 -6.84
N THR A 272 20.56 -8.88 -6.20
CA THR A 272 21.94 -8.58 -5.79
C THR A 272 22.20 -8.83 -4.31
N PHE A 273 21.18 -9.27 -3.54
CA PHE A 273 21.32 -9.51 -2.11
C PHE A 273 22.13 -10.78 -1.81
N PRO A 274 22.83 -10.82 -0.68
CA PRO A 274 23.60 -12.01 -0.28
C PRO A 274 22.74 -13.28 -0.29
N GLY A 275 23.21 -14.33 -0.95
CA GLY A 275 22.53 -15.64 -1.00
C GLY A 275 21.24 -15.69 -1.83
N TRP A 276 20.77 -14.59 -2.41
CA TRP A 276 19.53 -14.57 -3.17
C TRP A 276 19.68 -15.15 -4.56
N LYS A 277 18.75 -16.06 -4.94
CA LYS A 277 18.62 -16.58 -6.31
C LYS A 277 17.28 -16.16 -6.90
N CYS A 278 17.30 -15.42 -8.00
CA CYS A 278 16.09 -15.02 -8.69
C CYS A 278 15.47 -16.22 -9.44
N THR A 279 14.23 -16.57 -9.08
CA THR A 279 13.46 -17.67 -9.70
C THR A 279 12.54 -17.18 -10.83
N ALA A 280 12.26 -15.88 -10.91
CA ALA A 280 11.39 -15.27 -11.90
C ALA A 280 11.99 -13.92 -12.38
N PRO A 281 12.91 -13.95 -13.35
CA PRO A 281 13.54 -12.73 -13.84
C PRO A 281 12.52 -11.71 -14.34
N CYS A 282 12.69 -10.45 -13.93
CA CYS A 282 11.85 -9.35 -14.41
C CYS A 282 12.41 -8.77 -15.73
N VAL A 283 11.57 -8.03 -16.45
CA VAL A 283 11.95 -7.38 -17.72
C VAL A 283 13.03 -6.30 -17.58
N PHE A 284 13.25 -5.79 -16.36
CA PHE A 284 14.21 -4.70 -16.11
C PHE A 284 15.64 -5.19 -15.79
N GLY A 285 15.80 -6.43 -15.29
CA GLY A 285 17.09 -6.94 -14.81
C GLY A 285 17.63 -6.21 -13.56
N ALA A 286 18.77 -6.68 -13.04
CA ALA A 286 19.33 -6.18 -11.79
C ALA A 286 19.74 -4.69 -11.84
N LYS A 287 20.22 -4.22 -12.99
CA LYS A 287 20.76 -2.86 -13.16
C LYS A 287 19.67 -1.79 -13.20
N ASP A 288 18.53 -2.09 -13.84
CA ASP A 288 17.51 -1.10 -14.16
C ASP A 288 16.27 -1.23 -13.30
N ALA A 289 16.10 -2.37 -12.60
CA ALA A 289 14.95 -2.60 -11.73
C ALA A 289 14.70 -1.46 -10.72
N MET A 290 15.77 -0.90 -10.14
CA MET A 290 15.70 0.18 -9.14
C MET A 290 15.69 1.59 -9.75
N LYS A 291 15.73 1.71 -11.07
CA LYS A 291 15.75 2.99 -11.81
C LYS A 291 14.54 3.16 -12.71
N ARG A 292 13.68 2.13 -12.78
CA ARG A 292 12.51 2.17 -13.64
C ARG A 292 11.52 3.26 -13.21
N LYS A 293 10.66 3.67 -14.15
CA LYS A 293 9.61 4.68 -13.93
C LYS A 293 8.20 4.10 -13.99
N ILE A 294 8.11 2.76 -14.10
CA ILE A 294 6.85 1.99 -14.25
C ILE A 294 6.85 0.74 -13.38
#